data_eda6ba37b9271a98a666848db67b2295
#
_entry.id   eda6ba37b9271a98a666848db67b2295
#
_cell.length_a   1.000
_cell.length_b   1.000
_cell.length_c   1.000
_cell.angle_alpha   90.00
_cell.angle_beta   90.00
_cell.angle_gamma   90.00
#
_symmetry.space_group_name_H-M   'P 1'
#
loop_
_entity.id
_entity.type
_entity.pdbx_description
1 polymer ?
#
loop_
_entity_poly.entity_id
_entity_poly.type
_entity_poly.pdbx_seq_one_letter_code
_entity_poly.pdbx_strand_id
1 'polypeptide(L)'
;MLHQMIADAAAGKTVYITRVHECFAALRPEESDRLVLVIDLLDSDGKKAWDLRIPRLDGCAPQELAFVREYVFAETYNILSSIGAKAMTVFVDGDSGEARDLAGSLNEAFCVDKPRDQRKGYGRAINVLDRMMAAVRPGEPLFRFTVSGLSPAAAISSPPKAGRDGLSAFRRCTVGLEGKAYCGIDVGGTDIKAVLVDDGRVIDYKEYDWFPAGFIRSRQLVDPILLIARLLRARLWLNRAPIAGKRRTDLLARIAIAMDKEAGDGTIARALDDLMAAGLDEELLFDGIGLCFPDVVVSNKIVGGEVYKTRGIRNNAAIDYESDFSELTGLDERLRAWVRPEGRVRIINDGPMASFTAAVEIAASGEADKVAMGVFAHTLGTELGTGWVTRTGGIPDIPLEVYNFIVDLGSWPERAYESDDLRSVNNFNTGLPGTLQKYCSQSGVFRLALKYFPSERPDLFRELLDKGFVVERAVGGSKGWYVPTEPVDQRKPFLEHMMSLPDREKDETNRRIWREIGEALAVTLLETKRILEPGTDERFLFGRLVKNRTCFDLLVEGARNIKSDICLIVAGAGMANTPLMKQLDNHPDFTVAQFAQAIGAVYFANSQ
;
A
#
# COMPACT_ATOMS: atom_id res chain seq x y z
N MET A 1 -5.95 -28.95 -19.93
CA MET A 1 -5.30 -27.92 -19.11
C MET A 1 -6.33 -27.10 -18.35
N LEU A 2 -7.26 -26.39 -19.02
CA LEU A 2 -8.34 -25.61 -18.38
C LEU A 2 -9.19 -26.44 -17.40
N HIS A 3 -9.66 -27.62 -17.81
CA HIS A 3 -10.39 -28.56 -16.95
C HIS A 3 -9.63 -28.93 -15.67
N GLN A 4 -8.29 -29.09 -15.73
CA GLN A 4 -7.50 -29.41 -14.54
C GLN A 4 -7.44 -28.23 -13.58
N MET A 5 -7.32 -26.98 -14.08
CA MET A 5 -7.34 -25.78 -13.24
C MET A 5 -8.69 -25.62 -12.53
N ILE A 6 -9.78 -25.86 -13.25
CA ILE A 6 -11.13 -25.83 -12.70
C ILE A 6 -11.31 -26.91 -11.62
N ALA A 7 -10.82 -28.12 -11.87
CA ALA A 7 -10.86 -29.21 -10.90
C ALA A 7 -10.00 -28.91 -9.66
N ASP A 8 -8.83 -28.33 -9.84
CA ASP A 8 -7.96 -27.90 -8.73
C ASP A 8 -8.65 -26.81 -7.91
N ALA A 9 -9.27 -25.81 -8.57
CA ALA A 9 -10.01 -24.74 -7.91
C ALA A 9 -11.20 -25.26 -7.08
N ALA A 10 -11.98 -26.17 -7.64
CA ALA A 10 -13.11 -26.81 -6.97
C ALA A 10 -12.68 -27.69 -5.79
N ALA A 11 -11.48 -28.25 -5.84
CA ALA A 11 -10.87 -29.00 -4.75
C ALA A 11 -10.22 -28.12 -3.66
N GLY A 12 -10.38 -26.80 -3.72
CA GLY A 12 -9.81 -25.85 -2.74
C GLY A 12 -8.31 -25.61 -2.90
N LYS A 13 -7.74 -25.94 -4.07
CA LYS A 13 -6.34 -25.63 -4.35
C LYS A 13 -6.22 -24.22 -4.89
N THR A 14 -5.10 -23.59 -4.57
CA THR A 14 -4.68 -22.32 -5.17
C THR A 14 -4.37 -22.50 -6.66
N VAL A 15 -4.94 -21.65 -7.51
CA VAL A 15 -4.66 -21.57 -8.95
C VAL A 15 -4.13 -20.17 -9.25
N TYR A 16 -2.80 -20.04 -9.23
CA TYR A 16 -2.14 -18.77 -9.42
C TYR A 16 -2.39 -18.17 -10.81
N ILE A 17 -2.72 -16.88 -10.86
CA ILE A 17 -3.02 -16.16 -12.10
C ILE A 17 -1.88 -16.22 -13.10
N THR A 18 -0.62 -16.18 -12.66
CA THR A 18 0.57 -16.29 -13.52
C THR A 18 0.61 -17.60 -14.28
N ARG A 19 0.24 -18.71 -13.63
CA ARG A 19 0.14 -20.02 -14.28
C ARG A 19 -0.96 -20.03 -15.33
N VAL A 20 -2.10 -19.41 -15.05
CA VAL A 20 -3.20 -19.29 -16.02
C VAL A 20 -2.75 -18.45 -17.21
N HIS A 21 -2.11 -17.32 -16.95
CA HIS A 21 -1.55 -16.44 -17.98
C HIS A 21 -0.56 -17.19 -18.91
N GLU A 22 0.43 -17.88 -18.33
CA GLU A 22 1.40 -18.67 -19.10
C GLU A 22 0.72 -19.75 -19.96
N CYS A 23 -0.25 -20.44 -19.38
CA CYS A 23 -1.01 -21.46 -20.07
C CYS A 23 -1.83 -20.90 -21.24
N PHE A 24 -2.47 -19.74 -21.06
CA PHE A 24 -3.28 -19.14 -22.11
C PHE A 24 -2.40 -18.46 -23.18
N ALA A 25 -1.31 -17.85 -22.80
CA ALA A 25 -0.33 -17.29 -23.74
C ALA A 25 0.28 -18.35 -24.68
N ALA A 26 0.38 -19.61 -24.22
CA ALA A 26 0.89 -20.73 -25.01
C ALA A 26 -0.13 -21.34 -26.00
N LEU A 27 -1.40 -20.92 -25.97
CA LEU A 27 -2.41 -21.41 -26.92
C LEU A 27 -2.07 -20.98 -28.34
N ARG A 28 -2.39 -21.83 -29.30
CA ARG A 28 -2.26 -21.50 -30.72
C ARG A 28 -3.35 -20.52 -31.16
N PRO A 29 -3.11 -19.69 -32.18
CA PRO A 29 -4.10 -18.71 -32.66
C PRO A 29 -5.47 -19.32 -32.98
N GLU A 30 -5.50 -20.51 -33.57
CA GLU A 30 -6.73 -21.23 -33.90
C GLU A 30 -7.50 -21.78 -32.70
N GLU A 31 -6.85 -21.88 -31.54
CA GLU A 31 -7.43 -22.38 -30.29
C GLU A 31 -7.82 -21.26 -29.33
N SER A 32 -7.62 -20.02 -29.75
CA SER A 32 -7.72 -18.87 -28.84
C SER A 32 -8.51 -17.72 -29.44
N ASP A 33 -9.16 -16.97 -28.59
CA ASP A 33 -9.61 -15.61 -28.83
C ASP A 33 -8.58 -14.63 -28.27
N ARG A 34 -8.63 -13.37 -28.72
CA ARG A 34 -7.69 -12.33 -28.33
C ARG A 34 -8.42 -11.10 -27.84
N LEU A 35 -7.97 -10.59 -26.71
CA LEU A 35 -8.39 -9.32 -26.14
C LEU A 35 -7.18 -8.39 -26.03
N VAL A 36 -7.37 -7.10 -26.33
CA VAL A 36 -6.33 -6.08 -26.08
C VAL A 36 -6.90 -5.08 -25.10
N LEU A 37 -6.28 -5.01 -23.93
CA LEU A 37 -6.61 -4.06 -22.87
C LEU A 37 -5.76 -2.80 -23.07
N VAL A 38 -6.38 -1.66 -23.28
CA VAL A 38 -5.68 -0.38 -23.49
C VAL A 38 -6.12 0.62 -22.45
N ILE A 39 -5.18 1.21 -21.74
CA ILE A 39 -5.45 2.32 -20.82
C ILE A 39 -4.92 3.64 -21.37
N ASP A 40 -5.62 4.72 -21.07
CA ASP A 40 -5.12 6.08 -21.19
C ASP A 40 -4.47 6.46 -19.86
N LEU A 41 -3.17 6.77 -19.87
CA LEU A 41 -2.39 7.01 -18.67
C LEU A 41 -2.90 8.24 -17.90
N LEU A 42 -2.88 8.17 -16.57
CA LEU A 42 -3.39 9.21 -15.69
C LEU A 42 -2.50 10.46 -15.71
N ASP A 43 -1.18 10.28 -15.74
CA ASP A 43 -0.16 11.33 -15.62
C ASP A 43 0.25 11.96 -16.95
N SER A 44 -0.19 11.41 -18.08
CA SER A 44 0.23 11.84 -19.43
C SER A 44 -0.88 11.59 -20.46
N ASP A 45 -0.61 12.00 -21.70
CA ASP A 45 -1.47 11.69 -22.86
C ASP A 45 -1.06 10.37 -23.54
N GLY A 46 -0.22 9.58 -22.86
CA GLY A 46 0.22 8.28 -23.34
C GLY A 46 -0.84 7.19 -23.16
N LYS A 47 -0.63 6.09 -23.88
CA LYS A 47 -1.43 4.87 -23.75
C LYS A 47 -0.53 3.68 -23.47
N LYS A 48 -1.04 2.69 -22.73
CA LYS A 48 -0.38 1.41 -22.52
C LYS A 48 -1.35 0.28 -22.86
N ALA A 49 -0.83 -0.78 -23.47
CA ALA A 49 -1.64 -1.90 -23.93
C ALA A 49 -1.10 -3.24 -23.44
N TRP A 50 -1.99 -4.17 -23.15
CA TRP A 50 -1.70 -5.57 -22.85
C TRP A 50 -2.48 -6.46 -23.76
N ASP A 51 -1.79 -7.43 -24.36
CA ASP A 51 -2.35 -8.46 -25.21
C ASP A 51 -2.71 -9.68 -24.38
N LEU A 52 -3.97 -10.04 -24.30
CA LEU A 52 -4.46 -11.21 -23.59
C LEU A 52 -4.96 -12.24 -24.59
N ARG A 53 -4.32 -13.40 -24.60
CA ARG A 53 -4.84 -14.60 -25.25
C ARG A 53 -5.67 -15.39 -24.27
N ILE A 54 -6.84 -15.84 -24.69
CA ILE A 54 -7.76 -16.66 -23.92
C ILE A 54 -8.18 -17.88 -24.75
N PRO A 55 -8.59 -18.99 -24.13
CA PRO A 55 -9.18 -20.09 -24.91
C PRO A 55 -10.34 -19.62 -25.78
N ARG A 56 -10.50 -20.22 -26.96
CA ARG A 56 -11.68 -19.95 -27.79
C ARG A 56 -12.94 -20.25 -26.98
N LEU A 57 -13.85 -19.28 -26.93
CA LEU A 57 -15.01 -19.35 -26.06
C LEU A 57 -16.18 -20.11 -26.70
N ASP A 58 -16.24 -20.13 -28.03
CA ASP A 58 -17.30 -20.83 -28.76
C ASP A 58 -17.30 -22.34 -28.41
N GLY A 59 -18.41 -22.80 -27.85
CA GLY A 59 -18.58 -24.20 -27.43
C GLY A 59 -17.99 -24.57 -26.06
N CYS A 60 -17.46 -23.61 -25.29
CA CYS A 60 -17.02 -23.85 -23.93
C CYS A 60 -18.19 -24.17 -22.99
N ALA A 61 -17.94 -25.04 -22.01
CA ALA A 61 -18.90 -25.33 -20.95
C ALA A 61 -19.10 -24.09 -20.04
N PRO A 62 -20.26 -23.93 -19.37
CA PRO A 62 -20.54 -22.78 -18.51
C PRO A 62 -19.48 -22.53 -17.44
N GLN A 63 -18.89 -23.58 -16.85
CA GLN A 63 -17.82 -23.44 -15.85
C GLN A 63 -16.51 -22.94 -16.46
N GLU A 64 -16.21 -23.30 -17.69
CA GLU A 64 -15.03 -22.82 -18.42
C GLU A 64 -15.19 -21.34 -18.75
N LEU A 65 -16.35 -20.94 -19.26
CA LEU A 65 -16.69 -19.55 -19.51
C LEU A 65 -16.59 -18.70 -18.23
N ALA A 66 -17.10 -19.22 -17.09
CA ALA A 66 -17.01 -18.54 -15.81
C ALA A 66 -15.55 -18.34 -15.37
N PHE A 67 -14.71 -19.38 -15.49
CA PHE A 67 -13.29 -19.30 -15.14
C PHE A 67 -12.52 -18.32 -16.03
N VAL A 68 -12.76 -18.33 -17.34
CA VAL A 68 -12.12 -17.38 -18.26
C VAL A 68 -12.57 -15.95 -18.00
N ARG A 69 -13.85 -15.72 -17.69
CA ARG A 69 -14.37 -14.41 -17.26
C ARG A 69 -13.64 -13.91 -16.03
N GLU A 70 -13.49 -14.76 -15.03
CA GLU A 70 -12.78 -14.42 -13.80
C GLU A 70 -11.32 -14.07 -14.05
N TYR A 71 -10.65 -14.81 -14.95
CA TYR A 71 -9.27 -14.50 -15.34
C TYR A 71 -9.16 -13.12 -16.01
N VAL A 72 -9.94 -12.85 -17.06
CA VAL A 72 -9.89 -11.56 -17.77
C VAL A 72 -10.27 -10.40 -16.87
N PHE A 73 -11.20 -10.65 -15.97
CA PHE A 73 -11.60 -9.70 -14.96
C PHE A 73 -10.45 -9.40 -13.97
N ALA A 74 -9.74 -10.41 -13.49
CA ALA A 74 -8.58 -10.25 -12.62
C ALA A 74 -7.45 -9.48 -13.30
N GLU A 75 -7.17 -9.77 -14.58
CA GLU A 75 -6.20 -9.03 -15.38
C GLU A 75 -6.55 -7.55 -15.49
N THR A 76 -7.80 -7.26 -15.83
CA THR A 76 -8.32 -5.88 -15.93
C THR A 76 -8.19 -5.14 -14.59
N TYR A 77 -8.57 -5.82 -13.51
CA TYR A 77 -8.52 -5.26 -12.17
C TYR A 77 -7.09 -5.00 -11.68
N ASN A 78 -6.18 -5.95 -11.89
CA ASN A 78 -4.78 -5.81 -11.48
C ASN A 78 -4.10 -4.63 -12.19
N ILE A 79 -4.41 -4.40 -13.47
CA ILE A 79 -3.93 -3.24 -14.22
C ILE A 79 -4.48 -1.94 -13.59
N LEU A 80 -5.78 -1.84 -13.40
CA LEU A 80 -6.42 -0.61 -12.91
C LEU A 80 -6.03 -0.29 -11.45
N SER A 81 -5.89 -1.30 -10.58
CA SER A 81 -5.50 -1.10 -9.18
C SER A 81 -4.04 -0.68 -9.02
N SER A 82 -3.17 -1.02 -9.97
CA SER A 82 -1.74 -0.67 -9.90
C SER A 82 -1.38 0.62 -10.63
N ILE A 83 -1.89 0.83 -11.85
CA ILE A 83 -1.52 2.00 -12.67
C ILE A 83 -2.58 3.11 -12.59
N GLY A 84 -3.85 2.74 -12.38
CA GLY A 84 -4.96 3.67 -12.60
C GLY A 84 -5.13 4.00 -14.08
N ALA A 85 -6.13 4.79 -14.41
CA ALA A 85 -6.34 5.22 -15.79
C ALA A 85 -7.34 6.39 -15.88
N LYS A 86 -7.22 7.23 -16.91
CA LYS A 86 -8.29 8.16 -17.34
C LYS A 86 -9.42 7.40 -18.01
N ALA A 87 -9.07 6.40 -18.81
CA ALA A 87 -10.01 5.53 -19.49
C ALA A 87 -9.39 4.16 -19.76
N MET A 88 -10.22 3.16 -19.90
CA MET A 88 -9.83 1.84 -20.37
C MET A 88 -10.72 1.39 -21.51
N THR A 89 -10.11 0.88 -22.57
CA THR A 89 -10.80 0.28 -23.71
C THR A 89 -10.38 -1.18 -23.85
N VAL A 90 -11.34 -2.07 -23.90
CA VAL A 90 -11.14 -3.49 -24.23
C VAL A 90 -11.50 -3.71 -25.68
N PHE A 91 -10.50 -4.06 -26.48
CA PHE A 91 -10.70 -4.46 -27.86
C PHE A 91 -10.86 -5.97 -27.96
N VAL A 92 -11.88 -6.41 -28.66
CA VAL A 92 -12.18 -7.83 -28.91
C VAL A 92 -11.79 -8.16 -30.35
N ASP A 93 -10.88 -9.11 -30.55
CA ASP A 93 -10.50 -9.61 -31.85
C ASP A 93 -11.39 -10.80 -32.22
N GLY A 94 -12.09 -10.68 -33.32
CA GLY A 94 -12.93 -11.74 -33.85
C GLY A 94 -14.44 -11.49 -33.77
N ASP A 95 -15.16 -12.41 -34.38
CA ASP A 95 -16.63 -12.35 -34.47
C ASP A 95 -17.35 -13.22 -33.44
N SER A 96 -16.61 -13.76 -32.44
CA SER A 96 -17.17 -14.59 -31.39
C SER A 96 -18.22 -13.82 -30.56
N GLY A 97 -19.44 -14.35 -30.49
CA GLY A 97 -20.53 -13.82 -29.67
C GLY A 97 -20.16 -13.85 -28.19
N GLU A 98 -19.60 -14.97 -27.74
CA GLU A 98 -19.17 -15.19 -26.37
C GLU A 98 -18.04 -14.25 -25.94
N ALA A 99 -17.12 -13.90 -26.83
CA ALA A 99 -16.07 -12.91 -26.54
C ALA A 99 -16.65 -11.50 -26.36
N ARG A 100 -17.67 -11.13 -27.13
CA ARG A 100 -18.39 -9.86 -26.94
C ARG A 100 -19.20 -9.86 -25.63
N ASP A 101 -19.84 -10.96 -25.28
CA ASP A 101 -20.57 -11.12 -24.02
C ASP A 101 -19.62 -11.05 -22.81
N LEU A 102 -18.43 -11.66 -22.93
CA LEU A 102 -17.38 -11.53 -21.93
C LEU A 102 -16.99 -10.04 -21.74
N ALA A 103 -16.69 -9.35 -22.84
CA ALA A 103 -16.34 -7.93 -22.80
C ALA A 103 -17.50 -7.07 -22.28
N GLY A 104 -18.75 -7.41 -22.62
CA GLY A 104 -19.96 -6.78 -22.07
C GLY A 104 -20.04 -6.93 -20.55
N SER A 105 -19.71 -8.12 -20.01
CA SER A 105 -19.68 -8.35 -18.56
C SER A 105 -18.62 -7.52 -17.84
N LEU A 106 -17.47 -7.27 -18.48
CA LEU A 106 -16.46 -6.35 -17.96
C LEU A 106 -16.98 -4.90 -17.96
N ASN A 107 -17.68 -4.49 -19.01
CA ASN A 107 -18.28 -3.16 -19.04
C ASN A 107 -19.28 -2.96 -17.89
N GLU A 108 -20.10 -3.95 -17.57
CA GLU A 108 -21.00 -3.89 -16.41
C GLU A 108 -20.25 -3.76 -15.08
N ALA A 109 -19.11 -4.43 -14.96
CA ALA A 109 -18.31 -4.44 -13.74
C ALA A 109 -17.51 -3.14 -13.53
N PHE A 110 -17.01 -2.52 -14.60
CA PHE A 110 -16.10 -1.38 -14.55
C PHE A 110 -16.71 -0.05 -15.03
N CYS A 111 -17.92 -0.06 -15.60
CA CYS A 111 -18.61 1.15 -16.03
C CYS A 111 -19.03 2.02 -14.85
N VAL A 112 -18.76 3.31 -14.94
CA VAL A 112 -19.08 4.30 -13.91
C VAL A 112 -20.38 5.10 -14.19
N ASP A 113 -21.09 4.79 -15.26
CA ASP A 113 -22.33 5.49 -15.65
C ASP A 113 -23.48 5.28 -14.66
N LYS A 114 -23.36 4.27 -13.79
CA LYS A 114 -24.32 4.00 -12.73
C LYS A 114 -23.98 4.80 -11.47
N PRO A 115 -24.98 5.26 -10.70
CA PRO A 115 -24.78 5.79 -9.36
C PRO A 115 -23.93 4.85 -8.49
N ARG A 116 -23.10 5.40 -7.60
CA ARG A 116 -22.14 4.62 -6.79
C ARG A 116 -22.76 3.50 -5.98
N ASP A 117 -23.93 3.73 -5.42
CA ASP A 117 -24.73 2.77 -4.66
C ASP A 117 -25.26 1.60 -5.51
N GLN A 118 -25.34 1.78 -6.82
CA GLN A 118 -25.77 0.76 -7.79
C GLN A 118 -24.64 0.02 -8.46
N ARG A 119 -23.38 0.43 -8.25
CA ARG A 119 -22.20 -0.23 -8.80
C ARG A 119 -21.97 -1.55 -8.04
N LYS A 120 -21.90 -2.67 -8.78
CA LYS A 120 -21.69 -4.01 -8.22
C LYS A 120 -20.22 -4.41 -8.26
N GLY A 121 -19.81 -5.28 -7.34
CA GLY A 121 -18.49 -5.89 -7.31
C GLY A 121 -17.36 -4.87 -7.10
N TYR A 122 -16.72 -4.49 -8.16
CA TYR A 122 -15.59 -3.54 -8.16
C TYR A 122 -15.95 -2.07 -8.01
N GLY A 123 -17.20 -1.75 -7.75
CA GLY A 123 -17.66 -0.38 -7.57
C GLY A 123 -16.76 0.48 -6.67
N ARG A 124 -16.15 -0.13 -5.66
CA ARG A 124 -15.21 0.56 -4.78
C ARG A 124 -13.88 0.91 -5.47
N ALA A 125 -13.28 0.00 -6.22
CA ALA A 125 -12.07 0.28 -7.00
C ALA A 125 -12.34 1.37 -8.05
N ILE A 126 -13.49 1.33 -8.71
CA ILE A 126 -13.92 2.37 -9.66
C ILE A 126 -14.12 3.71 -8.96
N ASN A 127 -14.67 3.73 -7.73
CA ASN A 127 -14.79 4.95 -6.95
C ASN A 127 -13.43 5.59 -6.64
N VAL A 128 -12.38 4.79 -6.42
CA VAL A 128 -11.01 5.29 -6.31
C VAL A 128 -10.57 5.97 -7.60
N LEU A 129 -10.81 5.37 -8.77
CA LEU A 129 -10.48 5.96 -10.07
C LEU A 129 -11.22 7.27 -10.32
N ASP A 130 -12.50 7.35 -9.95
CA ASP A 130 -13.27 8.60 -10.05
C ASP A 130 -12.68 9.70 -9.17
N ARG A 131 -12.31 9.38 -7.93
CA ARG A 131 -11.66 10.34 -7.03
C ARG A 131 -10.29 10.78 -7.54
N MET A 132 -9.52 9.85 -8.09
CA MET A 132 -8.24 10.17 -8.73
C MET A 132 -8.44 11.16 -9.88
N MET A 133 -9.39 10.91 -10.77
CA MET A 133 -9.71 11.82 -11.87
C MET A 133 -10.13 13.20 -11.35
N ALA A 134 -11.01 13.25 -10.36
CA ALA A 134 -11.46 14.52 -9.78
C ALA A 134 -10.32 15.31 -9.12
N ALA A 135 -9.34 14.62 -8.49
CA ALA A 135 -8.22 15.26 -7.81
C ALA A 135 -7.08 15.67 -8.76
N VAL A 136 -6.77 14.83 -9.76
CA VAL A 136 -5.60 15.01 -10.66
C VAL A 136 -5.97 15.79 -11.92
N ARG A 137 -7.22 15.64 -12.40
CA ARG A 137 -7.74 16.24 -13.64
C ARG A 137 -9.08 16.94 -13.40
N PRO A 138 -9.12 17.96 -12.53
CA PRO A 138 -10.37 18.64 -12.21
C PRO A 138 -11.01 19.24 -13.48
N GLY A 139 -12.29 18.94 -13.68
CA GLY A 139 -13.05 19.40 -14.85
C GLY A 139 -12.98 18.45 -16.06
N GLU A 140 -12.14 17.43 -16.06
CA GLU A 140 -12.19 16.35 -17.05
C GLU A 140 -13.30 15.34 -16.73
N PRO A 141 -13.80 14.57 -17.73
CA PRO A 141 -14.75 13.48 -17.49
C PRO A 141 -14.17 12.47 -16.50
N LEU A 142 -15.04 11.87 -15.67
CA LEU A 142 -14.67 10.76 -14.81
C LEU A 142 -14.13 9.58 -15.63
N PHE A 143 -13.55 8.60 -14.94
CA PHE A 143 -13.05 7.37 -15.57
C PHE A 143 -14.07 6.77 -16.55
N ARG A 144 -13.60 6.34 -17.72
CA ARG A 144 -14.43 5.73 -18.76
C ARG A 144 -13.97 4.32 -19.08
N PHE A 145 -14.90 3.40 -19.10
CA PHE A 145 -14.67 2.04 -19.57
C PHE A 145 -15.46 1.79 -20.86
N THR A 146 -14.81 1.27 -21.90
CA THR A 146 -15.43 1.01 -23.18
C THR A 146 -15.02 -0.35 -23.74
N VAL A 147 -15.92 -0.95 -24.52
CA VAL A 147 -15.66 -2.17 -25.29
C VAL A 147 -15.80 -1.83 -26.77
N SER A 148 -14.87 -2.28 -27.59
CA SER A 148 -14.84 -2.00 -29.04
C SER A 148 -14.36 -3.22 -29.83
N GLY A 149 -14.74 -3.29 -31.11
CA GLY A 149 -14.10 -4.21 -32.05
C GLY A 149 -12.62 -3.87 -32.22
N LEU A 150 -11.81 -4.87 -32.55
CA LEU A 150 -10.36 -4.68 -32.66
C LEU A 150 -10.00 -3.68 -33.73
N SER A 151 -9.27 -2.63 -33.37
CA SER A 151 -8.57 -1.76 -34.31
C SER A 151 -7.09 -2.16 -34.34
N PRO A 152 -6.54 -2.52 -35.52
CA PRO A 152 -5.15 -2.95 -35.68
C PRO A 152 -4.11 -1.90 -35.26
N ALA A 153 -4.51 -0.67 -35.06
CA ALA A 153 -3.64 0.47 -34.81
C ALA A 153 -3.70 1.00 -33.38
N ALA A 154 -3.92 0.16 -32.35
CA ALA A 154 -3.69 0.58 -30.98
C ALA A 154 -2.19 0.91 -30.83
N ALA A 155 -1.85 2.18 -31.01
CA ALA A 155 -0.49 2.67 -30.94
C ALA A 155 0.06 2.43 -29.54
N ILE A 156 0.94 1.47 -29.42
CA ILE A 156 1.76 1.24 -28.22
C ILE A 156 2.66 2.46 -28.12
N SER A 157 2.44 3.29 -27.13
CA SER A 157 3.36 4.38 -26.84
C SER A 157 4.63 3.78 -26.24
N SER A 158 5.77 4.07 -26.86
CA SER A 158 7.06 3.67 -26.34
C SER A 158 7.28 4.26 -24.94
N PRO A 159 7.92 3.53 -24.02
CA PRO A 159 8.23 4.05 -22.69
C PRO A 159 9.07 5.33 -22.81
N PRO A 160 8.94 6.26 -21.87
CA PRO A 160 9.71 7.51 -21.88
C PRO A 160 11.21 7.22 -21.89
N LYS A 161 11.95 7.99 -22.71
CA LYS A 161 13.39 7.88 -22.85
C LYS A 161 14.10 8.06 -21.50
N ALA A 162 15.21 7.38 -21.36
CA ALA A 162 16.07 7.41 -20.18
C ALA A 162 16.26 8.84 -19.64
N GLY A 163 15.73 9.05 -18.44
CA GLY A 163 15.86 10.29 -17.70
C GLY A 163 17.17 10.36 -16.90
N ARG A 164 17.24 11.34 -16.00
CA ARG A 164 18.41 11.67 -15.16
C ARG A 164 18.88 10.47 -14.32
N ASP A 165 20.17 10.50 -13.96
CA ASP A 165 20.76 9.54 -13.02
C ASP A 165 20.09 9.59 -11.65
N GLY A 166 19.42 8.50 -11.26
CA GLY A 166 18.71 8.37 -10.00
C GLY A 166 19.62 8.48 -8.77
N LEU A 167 20.84 7.96 -8.85
CA LEU A 167 21.83 8.06 -7.75
C LEU A 167 22.13 9.50 -7.40
N SER A 168 22.31 10.35 -8.41
CA SER A 168 22.51 11.79 -8.18
C SER A 168 21.29 12.44 -7.54
N ALA A 169 20.07 12.00 -7.88
CA ALA A 169 18.84 12.51 -7.28
C ALA A 169 18.73 12.14 -5.80
N PHE A 170 19.00 10.88 -5.43
CA PHE A 170 18.99 10.42 -4.03
C PHE A 170 20.04 11.13 -3.17
N ARG A 171 21.23 11.37 -3.71
CA ARG A 171 22.28 12.11 -2.99
C ARG A 171 21.93 13.60 -2.83
N ARG A 172 21.31 14.22 -3.84
CA ARG A 172 20.93 15.64 -3.76
C ARG A 172 19.89 15.93 -2.70
N CYS A 173 18.94 15.01 -2.44
CA CYS A 173 17.90 15.26 -1.43
C CYS A 173 18.44 15.26 0.01
N THR A 174 19.65 14.73 0.26
CA THR A 174 20.27 14.67 1.58
C THR A 174 21.20 15.87 1.87
N VAL A 175 21.42 16.76 0.91
CA VAL A 175 22.29 17.93 1.02
C VAL A 175 21.48 19.22 0.88
N GLY A 176 22.08 20.36 1.26
CA GLY A 176 21.45 21.68 1.14
C GLY A 176 20.32 21.90 2.14
N LEU A 177 20.40 21.25 3.30
CA LEU A 177 19.48 21.45 4.45
C LEU A 177 19.97 22.58 5.37
N GLU A 178 21.19 23.06 5.19
CA GLU A 178 21.77 24.12 5.99
C GLU A 178 20.97 25.44 5.83
N GLY A 179 20.71 26.11 6.92
CA GLY A 179 19.90 27.33 6.99
C GLY A 179 18.41 27.14 6.74
N LYS A 180 17.95 25.91 6.48
CA LYS A 180 16.56 25.59 6.15
C LYS A 180 15.86 24.81 7.27
N ALA A 181 14.53 24.95 7.32
CA ALA A 181 13.68 24.24 8.26
C ALA A 181 12.70 23.31 7.52
N TYR A 182 12.63 22.06 7.96
CA TYR A 182 11.74 21.05 7.40
C TYR A 182 10.92 20.37 8.50
N CYS A 183 9.69 20.00 8.14
CA CYS A 183 8.84 19.11 8.92
C CYS A 183 8.61 17.81 8.14
N GLY A 184 8.92 16.68 8.75
CA GLY A 184 8.64 15.36 8.20
C GLY A 184 7.60 14.65 9.05
N ILE A 185 6.54 14.12 8.43
CA ILE A 185 5.42 13.47 9.11
C ILE A 185 5.18 12.08 8.54
N ASP A 186 5.13 11.10 9.40
CA ASP A 186 4.74 9.71 9.10
C ASP A 186 3.42 9.40 9.81
N VAL A 187 2.37 9.20 9.04
CA VAL A 187 1.02 8.89 9.53
C VAL A 187 0.83 7.38 9.57
N GLY A 188 0.94 6.80 10.76
CA GLY A 188 0.73 5.36 10.98
C GLY A 188 -0.71 4.97 11.29
N GLY A 189 -0.94 3.68 11.50
CA GLY A 189 -2.25 3.12 11.89
C GLY A 189 -2.60 3.28 13.36
N THR A 190 -1.60 3.47 14.22
CA THR A 190 -1.74 3.57 15.67
C THR A 190 -1.11 4.84 16.24
N ASP A 191 -0.28 5.49 15.44
CA ASP A 191 0.48 6.66 15.84
C ASP A 191 0.78 7.57 14.65
N ILE A 192 1.05 8.83 14.93
CA ILE A 192 1.66 9.78 13.99
C ILE A 192 3.06 10.09 14.53
N LYS A 193 4.06 9.98 13.67
CA LYS A 193 5.44 10.33 14.00
C LYS A 193 5.87 11.54 13.19
N ALA A 194 6.46 12.51 13.84
CA ALA A 194 6.92 13.70 13.15
C ALA A 194 8.29 14.15 13.65
N VAL A 195 9.07 14.74 12.75
CA VAL A 195 10.40 15.28 13.04
C VAL A 195 10.49 16.74 12.60
N LEU A 196 11.17 17.53 13.43
CA LEU A 196 11.58 18.89 13.10
C LEU A 196 13.07 18.88 12.74
N VAL A 197 13.40 19.34 11.56
CA VAL A 197 14.78 19.55 11.12
C VAL A 197 15.01 21.05 10.95
N ASP A 198 16.08 21.56 11.51
CA ASP A 198 16.53 22.95 11.38
C ASP A 198 18.04 22.97 11.17
N ASP A 199 18.49 23.69 10.16
CA ASP A 199 19.93 23.82 9.82
C ASP A 199 20.66 22.48 9.67
N GLY A 200 20.03 21.51 9.01
CA GLY A 200 20.58 20.16 8.76
C GLY A 200 20.65 19.27 10.00
N ARG A 201 19.98 19.62 11.10
CA ARG A 201 19.93 18.84 12.34
C ARG A 201 18.50 18.53 12.76
N VAL A 202 18.29 17.34 13.29
CA VAL A 202 17.03 17.04 13.96
C VAL A 202 16.98 17.80 15.29
N ILE A 203 15.96 18.62 15.47
CA ILE A 203 15.75 19.45 16.66
C ILE A 203 14.86 18.74 17.66
N ASP A 204 13.84 18.03 17.13
CA ASP A 204 12.87 17.34 18.00
C ASP A 204 12.12 16.24 17.26
N TYR A 205 11.57 15.32 18.04
CA TYR A 205 10.75 14.19 17.58
C TYR A 205 9.41 14.23 18.30
N LYS A 206 8.29 14.03 17.61
CA LYS A 206 6.95 13.89 18.19
C LYS A 206 6.35 12.55 17.79
N GLU A 207 5.96 11.76 18.77
CA GLU A 207 5.05 10.63 18.60
C GLU A 207 3.68 11.02 19.18
N TYR A 208 2.60 10.66 18.49
CA TYR A 208 1.24 10.97 18.88
C TYR A 208 0.37 9.74 18.66
N ASP A 209 -0.11 9.15 19.75
CA ASP A 209 -0.96 7.98 19.70
C ASP A 209 -2.38 8.36 19.29
N TRP A 210 -2.96 7.61 18.36
CA TRP A 210 -4.33 7.79 17.89
C TRP A 210 -4.99 6.47 17.49
N PHE A 211 -6.31 6.49 17.25
CA PHE A 211 -7.06 5.32 16.83
C PHE A 211 -8.00 5.63 15.66
N PRO A 212 -7.46 5.80 14.44
CA PRO A 212 -8.21 6.31 13.28
C PRO A 212 -9.35 5.40 12.81
N ALA A 213 -9.30 4.09 13.05
CA ALA A 213 -10.36 3.17 12.68
C ALA A 213 -11.72 3.46 13.38
N GLY A 214 -11.68 4.16 14.52
CA GLY A 214 -12.86 4.61 15.26
C GLY A 214 -13.40 5.97 14.82
N PHE A 215 -12.73 6.67 13.93
CA PHE A 215 -13.15 7.99 13.47
C PHE A 215 -14.34 7.90 12.52
N ILE A 216 -15.25 8.86 12.63
CA ILE A 216 -16.49 8.92 11.86
C ILE A 216 -16.57 10.15 10.93
N ARG A 217 -15.51 10.98 10.91
CA ARG A 217 -15.33 12.16 10.07
C ARG A 217 -13.89 12.28 9.60
N SER A 218 -13.68 12.68 8.35
CA SER A 218 -12.33 12.90 7.77
C SER A 218 -11.55 13.97 8.52
N ARG A 219 -12.23 14.99 9.05
CA ARG A 219 -11.61 16.03 9.86
C ARG A 219 -10.85 15.47 11.08
N GLN A 220 -11.34 14.38 11.67
CA GLN A 220 -10.65 13.71 12.81
C GLN A 220 -9.29 13.11 12.41
N LEU A 221 -9.08 12.82 11.12
CA LEU A 221 -7.77 12.45 10.58
C LEU A 221 -6.89 13.68 10.33
N VAL A 222 -7.48 14.76 9.85
CA VAL A 222 -6.77 15.97 9.41
C VAL A 222 -6.30 16.83 10.57
N ASP A 223 -7.16 17.08 11.57
CA ASP A 223 -6.88 18.02 12.66
C ASP A 223 -5.65 17.65 13.49
N PRO A 224 -5.40 16.37 13.88
CA PRO A 224 -4.17 16.00 14.59
C PRO A 224 -2.90 16.24 13.76
N ILE A 225 -2.92 15.96 12.45
CA ILE A 225 -1.78 16.20 11.56
C ILE A 225 -1.42 17.70 11.55
N LEU A 226 -2.43 18.56 11.39
CA LEU A 226 -2.26 20.01 11.41
C LEU A 226 -1.79 20.50 12.77
N LEU A 227 -2.33 19.95 13.85
CA LEU A 227 -1.95 20.32 15.22
C LEU A 227 -0.49 20.01 15.50
N ILE A 228 -0.01 18.83 15.07
CA ILE A 228 1.39 18.41 15.19
C ILE A 228 2.31 19.32 14.36
N ALA A 229 1.93 19.62 13.11
CA ALA A 229 2.71 20.54 12.27
C ALA A 229 2.81 21.95 12.89
N ARG A 230 1.73 22.46 13.49
CA ARG A 230 1.74 23.73 14.26
C ARG A 230 2.64 23.65 15.49
N LEU A 231 2.61 22.54 16.23
CA LEU A 231 3.48 22.33 17.38
C LEU A 231 4.97 22.37 16.99
N LEU A 232 5.33 21.68 15.91
CA LEU A 232 6.70 21.68 15.40
C LEU A 232 7.12 23.07 14.87
N ARG A 233 6.21 23.83 14.27
CA ARG A 233 6.46 25.22 13.89
C ARG A 233 6.72 26.11 15.11
N ALA A 234 5.94 25.96 16.17
CA ALA A 234 6.14 26.68 17.41
C ALA A 234 7.48 26.29 18.09
N ARG A 235 7.86 25.01 17.99
CA ARG A 235 9.16 24.53 18.46
C ARG A 235 10.33 25.11 17.64
N LEU A 236 10.16 25.25 16.32
CA LEU A 236 11.11 25.91 15.42
C LEU A 236 11.30 27.38 15.82
N TRP A 237 10.19 28.09 16.03
CA TRP A 237 10.25 29.49 16.50
C TRP A 237 11.05 29.61 17.80
N LEU A 238 10.77 28.77 18.79
CA LEU A 238 11.50 28.81 20.05
C LEU A 238 12.99 28.45 19.89
N ASN A 239 13.34 27.65 18.89
CA ASN A 239 14.73 27.34 18.55
C ASN A 239 15.48 28.58 17.99
N ARG A 240 14.80 29.37 17.17
CA ARG A 240 15.37 30.54 16.45
C ARG A 240 15.19 31.89 17.17
N ALA A 241 14.17 32.00 18.04
CA ALA A 241 13.85 33.23 18.71
C ALA A 241 14.95 33.69 19.69
N PRO A 242 15.25 34.98 19.76
CA PRO A 242 16.26 35.54 20.68
C PRO A 242 15.73 35.63 22.11
N ILE A 243 15.02 34.62 22.58
CA ILE A 243 14.48 34.53 23.95
C ILE A 243 15.52 33.84 24.83
N ALA A 244 15.84 34.42 25.97
CA ALA A 244 16.85 33.91 26.88
C ALA A 244 16.33 33.81 28.32
N GLY A 245 17.16 33.19 29.19
CA GLY A 245 16.91 33.10 30.64
C GLY A 245 15.65 32.31 31.01
N LYS A 246 15.05 32.65 32.13
CA LYS A 246 13.91 31.94 32.72
C LYS A 246 12.72 31.81 31.75
N ARG A 247 12.44 32.86 30.96
CA ARG A 247 11.33 32.84 29.99
C ARG A 247 11.52 31.71 28.94
N ARG A 248 12.73 31.54 28.44
CA ARG A 248 13.02 30.44 27.49
C ARG A 248 12.83 29.06 28.15
N THR A 249 13.33 28.90 29.36
CA THR A 249 13.19 27.65 30.12
C THR A 249 11.73 27.29 30.36
N ASP A 250 10.91 28.28 30.76
CA ASP A 250 9.48 28.05 31.02
C ASP A 250 8.73 27.65 29.73
N LEU A 251 9.02 28.28 28.59
CA LEU A 251 8.42 27.94 27.29
C LEU A 251 8.86 26.57 26.78
N LEU A 252 10.14 26.22 26.95
CA LEU A 252 10.65 24.88 26.61
C LEU A 252 9.98 23.81 27.46
N ALA A 253 9.76 24.04 28.76
CA ALA A 253 9.07 23.09 29.62
C ALA A 253 7.61 22.85 29.15
N ARG A 254 6.90 23.87 28.71
CA ARG A 254 5.54 23.74 28.16
C ARG A 254 5.50 22.98 26.85
N ILE A 255 6.44 23.27 25.93
CA ILE A 255 6.59 22.50 24.69
C ILE A 255 6.93 21.04 25.01
N ALA A 256 7.85 20.76 25.94
CA ALA A 256 8.21 19.39 26.31
C ALA A 256 6.99 18.57 26.75
N ILE A 257 6.06 19.16 27.51
CA ILE A 257 4.80 18.51 27.89
C ILE A 257 3.94 18.20 26.63
N ALA A 258 3.86 19.12 25.68
CA ALA A 258 3.12 18.91 24.44
C ALA A 258 3.81 17.91 23.47
N MET A 259 5.13 17.79 23.57
CA MET A 259 5.94 16.84 22.79
C MET A 259 5.86 15.41 23.35
N ASP A 260 5.40 15.25 24.60
CA ASP A 260 5.19 13.93 25.19
C ASP A 260 4.23 13.09 24.31
N LYS A 261 4.53 11.81 24.18
CA LYS A 261 3.74 10.89 23.33
C LYS A 261 2.27 10.78 23.78
N GLU A 262 2.02 10.88 25.09
CA GLU A 262 0.68 10.80 25.67
C GLU A 262 -0.09 12.14 25.64
N ALA A 263 0.56 13.21 25.14
CA ALA A 263 -0.08 14.53 25.03
C ALA A 263 -1.14 14.53 23.93
N GLY A 264 -2.40 14.51 24.33
CA GLY A 264 -3.54 14.66 23.42
C GLY A 264 -3.79 16.10 22.97
N ASP A 265 -4.74 16.28 22.06
CA ASP A 265 -5.09 17.55 21.39
C ASP A 265 -5.22 18.73 22.33
N GLY A 266 -5.93 18.56 23.47
CA GLY A 266 -6.15 19.64 24.44
C GLY A 266 -4.88 20.09 25.15
N THR A 267 -3.90 19.22 25.33
CA THR A 267 -2.60 19.56 25.91
C THR A 267 -1.75 20.33 24.91
N ILE A 268 -1.73 19.86 23.67
CA ILE A 268 -0.99 20.51 22.57
C ILE A 268 -1.58 21.89 22.28
N ALA A 269 -2.91 22.01 22.19
CA ALA A 269 -3.60 23.29 21.97
C ALA A 269 -3.27 24.32 23.06
N ARG A 270 -3.32 23.95 24.34
CA ARG A 270 -2.95 24.85 25.43
C ARG A 270 -1.50 25.33 25.36
N ALA A 271 -0.56 24.43 25.02
CA ALA A 271 0.83 24.82 24.83
C ALA A 271 1.00 25.84 23.70
N LEU A 272 0.26 25.67 22.60
CA LEU A 272 0.23 26.62 21.48
C LEU A 272 -0.35 27.98 21.90
N ASP A 273 -1.46 28.01 22.64
CA ASP A 273 -2.06 29.25 23.15
C ASP A 273 -1.08 29.99 24.07
N ASP A 274 -0.37 29.29 24.95
CA ASP A 274 0.65 29.89 25.81
C ASP A 274 1.81 30.51 25.00
N LEU A 275 2.22 29.87 23.91
CA LEU A 275 3.27 30.37 23.02
C LEU A 275 2.79 31.56 22.19
N MET A 276 1.53 31.57 21.75
CA MET A 276 0.90 32.71 21.11
C MET A 276 0.89 33.93 22.06
N ALA A 277 0.48 33.72 23.31
CA ALA A 277 0.52 34.76 24.32
C ALA A 277 1.95 35.27 24.62
N ALA A 278 2.96 34.40 24.36
CA ALA A 278 4.38 34.77 24.49
C ALA A 278 4.97 35.45 23.26
N GLY A 279 4.17 35.67 22.19
CA GLY A 279 4.57 36.32 20.95
C GLY A 279 5.16 35.38 19.91
N LEU A 280 4.60 34.16 19.80
CA LEU A 280 4.92 33.25 18.71
C LEU A 280 4.76 33.97 17.36
N ASP A 281 5.81 33.94 16.56
CA ASP A 281 5.79 34.47 15.20
C ASP A 281 5.03 33.53 14.27
N GLU A 282 3.83 33.92 13.86
CA GLU A 282 3.00 33.17 12.95
C GLU A 282 3.46 33.27 11.49
N GLU A 283 4.36 34.17 11.16
CA GLU A 283 4.95 34.34 9.82
C GLU A 283 6.16 33.39 9.62
N LEU A 284 6.65 32.74 10.68
CA LEU A 284 7.72 31.75 10.54
C LEU A 284 7.22 30.52 9.79
N LEU A 285 7.78 30.25 8.63
CA LEU A 285 7.39 29.19 7.70
C LEU A 285 8.51 28.16 7.56
N PHE A 286 8.12 26.92 7.26
CA PHE A 286 9.04 25.88 6.84
C PHE A 286 9.53 26.12 5.41
N ASP A 287 10.71 25.60 5.08
CA ASP A 287 11.21 25.49 3.70
C ASP A 287 10.56 24.29 2.99
N GLY A 288 10.07 23.31 3.73
CA GLY A 288 9.26 22.21 3.20
C GLY A 288 8.61 21.36 4.26
N ILE A 289 7.48 20.75 3.89
CA ILE A 289 6.78 19.73 4.67
C ILE A 289 6.67 18.48 3.82
N GLY A 290 7.19 17.37 4.33
CA GLY A 290 6.99 16.03 3.76
C GLY A 290 6.04 15.21 4.62
N LEU A 291 5.13 14.47 4.00
CA LEU A 291 4.17 13.63 4.72
C LEU A 291 4.01 12.30 3.99
N CYS A 292 4.05 11.20 4.72
CA CYS A 292 3.52 9.95 4.21
C CYS A 292 2.19 9.61 4.87
N PHE A 293 1.25 9.13 4.07
CA PHE A 293 -0.11 8.81 4.48
C PHE A 293 -0.50 7.41 4.01
N PRO A 294 -1.08 6.60 4.87
CA PRO A 294 -1.34 5.18 4.58
C PRO A 294 -2.65 4.98 3.80
N ASP A 295 -2.75 5.59 2.65
CA ASP A 295 -3.85 5.47 1.71
C ASP A 295 -3.36 5.83 0.30
N VAL A 296 -4.22 5.72 -0.72
CA VAL A 296 -3.85 6.10 -2.09
C VAL A 296 -3.56 7.58 -2.16
N VAL A 297 -2.36 7.92 -2.61
CA VAL A 297 -1.92 9.30 -2.87
C VAL A 297 -1.47 9.41 -4.33
N VAL A 298 -2.07 10.32 -5.06
CA VAL A 298 -1.74 10.60 -6.46
C VAL A 298 -1.64 12.10 -6.64
N SER A 299 -0.59 12.56 -7.34
CA SER A 299 -0.33 13.99 -7.56
C SER A 299 -0.40 14.82 -6.28
N ASN A 300 0.19 14.33 -5.20
CA ASN A 300 0.22 15.00 -3.90
C ASN A 300 -1.15 15.11 -3.19
N LYS A 301 -2.20 14.51 -3.74
CA LYS A 301 -3.55 14.48 -3.16
C LYS A 301 -3.84 13.12 -2.56
N ILE A 302 -4.37 13.09 -1.34
CA ILE A 302 -4.92 11.87 -0.74
C ILE A 302 -6.28 11.65 -1.39
N VAL A 303 -6.36 10.62 -2.24
CA VAL A 303 -7.60 10.31 -2.97
C VAL A 303 -8.40 9.20 -2.31
N GLY A 304 -7.80 8.52 -1.34
CA GLY A 304 -8.42 7.48 -0.55
C GLY A 304 -8.57 6.16 -1.27
N GLY A 305 -8.36 5.09 -0.52
CA GLY A 305 -8.68 3.73 -0.89
C GLY A 305 -9.66 3.14 0.12
N GLU A 306 -9.97 1.86 -0.08
CA GLU A 306 -10.82 1.12 0.84
C GLU A 306 -9.99 0.54 2.00
N VAL A 307 -9.32 1.41 2.78
CA VAL A 307 -8.41 0.99 3.85
C VAL A 307 -9.10 0.90 5.21
N TYR A 308 -8.51 0.11 6.12
CA TYR A 308 -9.03 -0.09 7.48
C TYR A 308 -9.18 1.21 8.26
N LYS A 309 -8.25 2.16 8.09
CA LYS A 309 -8.21 3.43 8.83
C LYS A 309 -9.38 4.36 8.54
N THR A 310 -9.99 4.27 7.36
CA THR A 310 -11.18 5.05 6.99
C THR A 310 -12.49 4.28 7.17
N ARG A 311 -12.45 3.06 7.73
CA ARG A 311 -13.62 2.18 7.87
C ARG A 311 -14.78 2.84 8.63
N GLY A 312 -14.49 3.51 9.74
CA GLY A 312 -15.53 4.18 10.54
C GLY A 312 -16.20 5.32 9.79
N ILE A 313 -15.42 6.09 9.02
CA ILE A 313 -15.93 7.19 8.19
C ILE A 313 -16.82 6.63 7.08
N ARG A 314 -16.37 5.60 6.37
CA ARG A 314 -17.13 4.94 5.29
C ARG A 314 -18.44 4.31 5.76
N ASN A 315 -18.43 3.78 6.97
CA ASN A 315 -19.62 3.13 7.56
C ASN A 315 -20.56 4.12 8.24
N ASN A 316 -20.23 5.40 8.29
CA ASN A 316 -21.10 6.43 8.88
C ASN A 316 -22.22 6.83 7.90
N ALA A 317 -23.38 6.25 8.06
CA ALA A 317 -24.56 6.55 7.23
C ALA A 317 -25.11 8.00 7.39
N ALA A 318 -24.64 8.75 8.39
CA ALA A 318 -25.08 10.13 8.63
C ALA A 318 -24.35 11.18 7.78
N ILE A 319 -23.38 10.76 6.94
CA ILE A 319 -22.58 11.65 6.09
C ILE A 319 -22.59 11.18 4.64
N ASP A 320 -22.39 12.13 3.73
CA ASP A 320 -21.91 11.81 2.38
C ASP A 320 -20.39 11.63 2.44
N TYR A 321 -19.93 10.39 2.26
CA TYR A 321 -18.52 10.03 2.40
C TYR A 321 -17.61 10.82 1.47
N GLU A 322 -18.01 11.02 0.22
CA GLU A 322 -17.19 11.68 -0.79
C GLU A 322 -17.02 13.18 -0.48
N SER A 323 -18.08 13.81 -0.03
CA SER A 323 -18.04 15.21 0.41
C SER A 323 -17.18 15.38 1.66
N ASP A 324 -17.34 14.50 2.66
CA ASP A 324 -16.56 14.54 3.90
C ASP A 324 -15.07 14.24 3.64
N PHE A 325 -14.77 13.32 2.70
CA PHE A 325 -13.40 12.94 2.34
C PHE A 325 -12.61 14.07 1.67
N SER A 326 -13.30 15.06 1.09
CA SER A 326 -12.66 16.23 0.47
C SER A 326 -11.77 17.01 1.45
N GLU A 327 -12.07 16.98 2.75
CA GLU A 327 -11.23 17.56 3.81
C GLU A 327 -9.82 16.94 3.83
N LEU A 328 -9.74 15.62 3.63
CA LEU A 328 -8.47 14.91 3.60
C LEU A 328 -7.74 15.13 2.25
N THR A 329 -8.47 15.14 1.15
CA THR A 329 -7.92 15.47 -0.18
C THR A 329 -7.30 16.87 -0.22
N GLY A 330 -7.86 17.84 0.52
CA GLY A 330 -7.37 19.22 0.63
C GLY A 330 -6.24 19.43 1.65
N LEU A 331 -5.70 18.38 2.27
CA LEU A 331 -4.67 18.48 3.32
C LEU A 331 -3.39 19.20 2.83
N ASP A 332 -2.96 18.95 1.60
CA ASP A 332 -1.78 19.59 1.01
C ASP A 332 -1.91 21.12 0.95
N GLU A 333 -3.09 21.64 0.58
CA GLU A 333 -3.38 23.07 0.54
C GLU A 333 -3.37 23.69 1.95
N ARG A 334 -3.91 22.98 2.94
CA ARG A 334 -3.88 23.43 4.34
C ARG A 334 -2.46 23.47 4.91
N LEU A 335 -1.63 22.48 4.60
CA LEU A 335 -0.22 22.47 5.00
C LEU A 335 0.60 23.52 4.25
N ARG A 336 0.21 23.86 3.01
CA ARG A 336 0.87 24.88 2.20
C ARG A 336 0.90 26.26 2.85
N ALA A 337 -0.07 26.57 3.68
CA ALA A 337 -0.12 27.83 4.43
C ALA A 337 1.07 28.02 5.40
N TRP A 338 1.78 26.94 5.75
CA TRP A 338 2.94 26.99 6.66
C TRP A 338 4.28 26.78 5.97
N VAL A 339 4.29 26.82 4.66
CA VAL A 339 5.50 26.64 3.84
C VAL A 339 5.76 27.91 3.04
N ARG A 340 7.03 28.34 2.96
CA ARG A 340 7.47 29.50 2.17
C ARG A 340 7.00 29.38 0.70
N PRO A 341 6.85 30.50 -0.03
CA PRO A 341 6.40 30.48 -1.42
C PRO A 341 7.23 29.55 -2.32
N GLU A 342 8.54 29.54 -2.16
CA GLU A 342 9.48 28.67 -2.90
C GLU A 342 9.61 27.24 -2.34
N GLY A 343 9.09 27.01 -1.14
CA GLY A 343 9.11 25.70 -0.49
C GLY A 343 8.04 24.76 -1.02
N ARG A 344 8.00 23.53 -0.50
CA ARG A 344 7.10 22.48 -1.02
C ARG A 344 6.39 21.73 0.10
N VAL A 345 5.13 21.41 -0.14
CA VAL A 345 4.43 20.33 0.56
C VAL A 345 4.45 19.10 -0.36
N ARG A 346 4.90 17.99 0.16
CA ARG A 346 4.95 16.74 -0.60
C ARG A 346 4.31 15.62 0.21
N ILE A 347 3.23 15.08 -0.32
CA ILE A 347 2.50 13.96 0.28
C ILE A 347 2.65 12.74 -0.61
N ILE A 348 2.88 11.59 0.00
CA ILE A 348 2.97 10.30 -0.70
C ILE A 348 2.43 9.17 0.18
N ASN A 349 2.10 8.04 -0.42
CA ASN A 349 1.73 6.84 0.33
C ASN A 349 2.94 6.26 1.12
N ASP A 350 2.67 5.57 2.24
CA ASP A 350 3.67 4.99 3.14
C ASP A 350 4.57 3.94 2.47
N GLY A 351 4.06 3.13 1.55
CA GLY A 351 4.84 2.15 0.79
C GLY A 351 5.91 2.80 -0.12
N PRO A 352 5.56 3.71 -1.05
CA PRO A 352 6.52 4.52 -1.79
C PRO A 352 7.49 5.30 -0.91
N MET A 353 7.04 5.85 0.25
CA MET A 353 7.93 6.53 1.19
C MET A 353 8.98 5.59 1.76
N ALA A 354 8.60 4.37 2.15
CA ALA A 354 9.54 3.36 2.64
C ALA A 354 10.59 3.02 1.58
N SER A 355 10.18 2.85 0.32
CA SER A 355 11.07 2.58 -0.80
C SER A 355 12.01 3.74 -1.11
N PHE A 356 11.50 4.97 -1.06
CA PHE A 356 12.30 6.19 -1.25
C PHE A 356 13.34 6.33 -0.13
N THR A 357 12.94 6.16 1.12
CA THR A 357 13.83 6.21 2.27
C THR A 357 14.95 5.16 2.14
N ALA A 358 14.60 3.94 1.76
CA ALA A 358 15.58 2.88 1.50
C ALA A 358 16.54 3.25 0.37
N ALA A 359 16.04 3.78 -0.74
CA ALA A 359 16.87 4.19 -1.87
C ALA A 359 17.87 5.28 -1.48
N VAL A 360 17.44 6.27 -0.70
CA VAL A 360 18.29 7.35 -0.19
C VAL A 360 19.39 6.82 0.74
N GLU A 361 19.02 5.94 1.68
CA GLU A 361 19.98 5.35 2.62
C GLU A 361 20.99 4.43 1.92
N ILE A 362 20.56 3.59 0.98
CA ILE A 362 21.45 2.73 0.20
C ILE A 362 22.34 3.57 -0.72
N ALA A 363 21.82 4.64 -1.34
CA ALA A 363 22.65 5.55 -2.15
C ALA A 363 23.71 6.30 -1.33
N ALA A 364 23.47 6.50 -0.02
CA ALA A 364 24.43 7.11 0.92
C ALA A 364 25.42 6.09 1.50
N SER A 365 25.14 4.80 1.42
CA SER A 365 26.08 3.72 1.76
C SER A 365 27.10 3.49 0.63
N GLY A 366 28.04 2.60 0.83
CA GLY A 366 28.95 2.15 -0.24
C GLY A 366 28.30 1.23 -1.29
N GLU A 367 27.00 0.94 -1.19
CA GLU A 367 26.27 -0.06 -2.00
C GLU A 367 25.33 0.58 -3.04
N ALA A 368 25.69 1.76 -3.54
CA ALA A 368 24.87 2.54 -4.46
C ALA A 368 24.43 1.77 -5.72
N ASP A 369 25.20 0.79 -6.17
CA ASP A 369 24.86 -0.04 -7.34
C ASP A 369 23.55 -0.81 -7.16
N LYS A 370 23.19 -1.17 -5.92
CA LYS A 370 21.93 -1.88 -5.60
C LYS A 370 20.69 -1.07 -5.92
N VAL A 371 20.78 0.25 -6.05
CA VAL A 371 19.65 1.13 -6.36
C VAL A 371 19.77 1.79 -7.74
N ALA A 372 20.78 1.43 -8.52
CA ALA A 372 21.03 1.99 -9.85
C ALA A 372 19.86 1.72 -10.83
N MET A 373 19.16 0.60 -10.66
CA MET A 373 17.98 0.22 -11.45
C MET A 373 16.66 0.63 -10.80
N GLY A 374 16.71 1.40 -9.73
CA GLY A 374 15.54 1.74 -8.91
C GLY A 374 15.33 0.77 -7.74
N VAL A 375 14.31 1.03 -6.96
CA VAL A 375 13.92 0.21 -5.80
C VAL A 375 12.46 -0.18 -5.93
N PHE A 376 12.18 -1.47 -5.88
CA PHE A 376 10.83 -1.99 -5.74
C PHE A 376 10.75 -2.75 -4.41
N ALA A 377 9.85 -2.35 -3.54
CA ALA A 377 9.79 -2.86 -2.18
C ALA A 377 8.39 -3.26 -1.74
N HIS A 378 8.36 -4.21 -0.80
CA HIS A 378 7.12 -4.60 -0.13
C HIS A 378 7.30 -4.58 1.39
N THR A 379 6.34 -3.99 2.09
CA THR A 379 6.25 -4.08 3.54
C THR A 379 5.29 -5.21 3.90
N LEU A 380 5.81 -6.29 4.50
CA LEU A 380 5.03 -7.46 4.89
C LEU A 380 4.69 -7.38 6.38
N GLY A 381 3.45 -7.04 6.69
CA GLY A 381 2.97 -6.82 8.06
C GLY A 381 1.51 -7.19 8.25
N THR A 382 0.78 -6.35 8.96
CA THR A 382 -0.68 -6.46 9.10
C THR A 382 -1.35 -6.46 7.73
N GLU A 383 -0.88 -5.57 6.85
CA GLU A 383 -1.18 -5.55 5.42
C GLU A 383 0.12 -5.55 4.61
N LEU A 384 0.01 -5.55 3.29
CA LEU A 384 1.14 -5.44 2.39
C LEU A 384 1.18 -4.04 1.81
N GLY A 385 2.25 -3.28 2.11
CA GLY A 385 2.55 -2.03 1.43
C GLY A 385 3.46 -2.29 0.22
N THR A 386 3.29 -1.52 -0.84
CA THR A 386 4.15 -1.60 -2.02
C THR A 386 4.70 -0.23 -2.35
N GLY A 387 5.97 -0.17 -2.66
CA GLY A 387 6.64 1.06 -3.08
C GLY A 387 7.55 0.84 -4.27
N TRP A 388 7.58 1.82 -5.15
CA TRP A 388 8.41 1.79 -6.34
C TRP A 388 9.08 3.15 -6.57
N VAL A 389 10.39 3.11 -6.62
CA VAL A 389 11.24 4.24 -7.03
C VAL A 389 11.96 3.82 -8.31
N THR A 390 11.80 4.60 -9.36
CA THR A 390 12.39 4.29 -10.67
C THR A 390 13.90 4.48 -10.69
N ARG A 391 14.58 3.94 -11.68
CA ARG A 391 16.01 4.16 -11.92
C ARG A 391 16.40 5.65 -12.09
N THR A 392 15.43 6.52 -12.35
CA THR A 392 15.64 7.97 -12.45
C THR A 392 15.47 8.70 -11.13
N GLY A 393 15.19 7.97 -10.05
CA GLY A 393 14.92 8.53 -8.72
C GLY A 393 13.50 9.09 -8.54
N GLY A 394 12.65 8.99 -9.57
CA GLY A 394 11.25 9.40 -9.49
C GLY A 394 10.38 8.32 -8.87
N ILE A 395 9.34 8.75 -8.20
CA ILE A 395 8.24 7.88 -7.74
C ILE A 395 7.11 8.05 -8.75
N PRO A 396 6.65 6.97 -9.39
CA PRO A 396 5.52 7.04 -10.33
C PRO A 396 4.26 7.54 -9.62
N ASP A 397 3.52 8.42 -10.29
CA ASP A 397 2.29 8.99 -9.77
C ASP A 397 1.09 8.10 -10.11
N ILE A 398 1.08 6.91 -9.53
CA ILE A 398 0.10 5.83 -9.75
C ILE A 398 -0.42 5.30 -8.41
N PRO A 399 -1.60 4.64 -8.38
CA PRO A 399 -2.16 4.09 -7.13
C PRO A 399 -1.26 3.07 -6.44
N LEU A 400 -0.63 2.19 -7.20
CA LEU A 400 0.25 1.10 -6.75
C LEU A 400 -0.40 0.17 -5.70
N GLU A 401 -1.71 -0.05 -5.80
CA GLU A 401 -2.52 -0.85 -4.88
C GLU A 401 -2.35 -2.37 -5.12
N VAL A 402 -1.09 -2.82 -5.08
CA VAL A 402 -0.70 -4.21 -5.39
C VAL A 402 -1.28 -5.22 -4.39
N TYR A 403 -1.53 -4.82 -3.15
CA TYR A 403 -2.15 -5.70 -2.15
C TYR A 403 -3.57 -6.15 -2.53
N ASN A 404 -4.20 -5.42 -3.44
CA ASN A 404 -5.51 -5.76 -4.01
C ASN A 404 -5.42 -6.71 -5.20
N PHE A 405 -4.23 -7.03 -5.73
CA PHE A 405 -4.10 -7.94 -6.88
C PHE A 405 -4.80 -9.25 -6.62
N ILE A 406 -5.62 -9.68 -7.57
CA ILE A 406 -6.15 -11.04 -7.60
C ILE A 406 -5.02 -11.95 -8.07
N VAL A 407 -4.51 -12.77 -7.17
CA VAL A 407 -3.39 -13.69 -7.41
C VAL A 407 -3.83 -15.15 -7.49
N ASP A 408 -5.02 -15.47 -6.97
CA ASP A 408 -5.59 -16.80 -6.96
C ASP A 408 -6.99 -16.85 -7.58
N LEU A 409 -7.14 -17.64 -8.63
CA LEU A 409 -8.41 -17.94 -9.31
C LEU A 409 -9.01 -19.27 -8.82
N GLY A 410 -8.37 -19.94 -7.87
CA GLY A 410 -8.80 -21.17 -7.24
C GLY A 410 -9.46 -20.97 -5.88
N SER A 411 -9.21 -21.92 -4.96
CA SER A 411 -9.69 -21.89 -3.57
C SER A 411 -11.21 -21.62 -3.46
N TRP A 412 -12.00 -22.22 -4.36
CA TRP A 412 -13.44 -21.91 -4.46
C TRP A 412 -14.22 -22.21 -3.18
N PRO A 413 -13.99 -23.28 -2.42
CA PRO A 413 -14.68 -23.52 -1.15
C PRO A 413 -14.47 -22.40 -0.13
N GLU A 414 -13.29 -21.79 -0.08
CA GLU A 414 -12.94 -20.73 0.88
C GLU A 414 -13.61 -19.39 0.55
N ARG A 415 -14.14 -19.23 -0.66
CA ARG A 415 -14.88 -18.02 -1.09
C ARG A 415 -16.27 -17.92 -0.46
N ALA A 416 -16.80 -19.03 0.05
CA ALA A 416 -18.11 -19.07 0.71
C ALA A 416 -18.08 -18.45 2.11
N TYR A 417 -16.89 -18.24 2.71
CA TYR A 417 -16.77 -17.65 4.03
C TYR A 417 -16.84 -16.11 3.96
N GLU A 418 -17.40 -15.52 5.00
CA GLU A 418 -17.39 -14.07 5.17
C GLU A 418 -15.95 -13.53 5.19
N SER A 419 -15.72 -12.30 4.73
CA SER A 419 -14.38 -11.74 4.59
C SER A 419 -13.59 -11.69 5.90
N ASP A 420 -14.27 -11.53 7.03
CA ASP A 420 -13.66 -11.49 8.36
C ASP A 420 -13.34 -12.89 8.94
N ASP A 421 -13.88 -13.96 8.36
CA ASP A 421 -13.53 -15.33 8.74
C ASP A 421 -12.09 -15.64 8.35
N LEU A 422 -11.33 -16.23 9.26
CA LEU A 422 -9.92 -16.56 9.04
C LEU A 422 -9.70 -17.54 7.88
N ARG A 423 -10.70 -18.36 7.53
CA ARG A 423 -10.64 -19.31 6.42
C ARG A 423 -10.86 -18.65 5.06
N SER A 424 -11.41 -17.43 5.04
CA SER A 424 -11.85 -16.75 3.83
C SER A 424 -10.69 -16.27 2.97
N VAL A 425 -10.83 -16.39 1.66
CA VAL A 425 -9.97 -15.76 0.64
C VAL A 425 -10.51 -14.42 0.15
N ASN A 426 -11.64 -13.97 0.72
CA ASN A 426 -12.27 -12.71 0.33
C ASN A 426 -11.60 -11.51 1.02
N ASN A 427 -11.25 -10.50 0.27
CA ASN A 427 -10.63 -9.27 0.76
C ASN A 427 -11.53 -8.55 1.78
N PHE A 428 -10.96 -8.05 2.87
CA PHE A 428 -11.70 -7.34 3.92
C PHE A 428 -12.37 -6.04 3.42
N ASN A 429 -11.74 -5.38 2.45
CA ASN A 429 -12.14 -4.05 2.01
C ASN A 429 -13.01 -4.11 0.76
N THR A 430 -12.68 -4.98 -0.19
CA THR A 430 -13.34 -5.07 -1.49
C THR A 430 -14.34 -6.22 -1.60
N GLY A 431 -14.22 -7.23 -0.73
CA GLY A 431 -14.99 -8.48 -0.82
C GLY A 431 -14.53 -9.41 -1.96
N LEU A 432 -13.47 -9.03 -2.69
CA LEU A 432 -12.99 -9.80 -3.83
C LEU A 432 -12.24 -11.05 -3.40
N PRO A 433 -12.51 -12.22 -4.01
CA PRO A 433 -11.79 -13.43 -3.70
C PRO A 433 -10.38 -13.44 -4.29
N GLY A 434 -9.48 -14.18 -3.65
CA GLY A 434 -8.15 -14.48 -4.19
C GLY A 434 -7.18 -13.29 -4.22
N THR A 435 -7.46 -12.21 -3.48
CA THR A 435 -6.58 -11.04 -3.48
C THR A 435 -5.37 -11.23 -2.57
N LEU A 436 -4.24 -10.63 -2.95
CA LEU A 436 -2.96 -10.74 -2.26
C LEU A 436 -3.05 -10.43 -0.75
N GLN A 437 -3.97 -9.58 -0.34
CA GLN A 437 -4.23 -9.29 1.08
C GLN A 437 -4.40 -10.56 1.93
N LYS A 438 -5.06 -11.59 1.39
CA LYS A 438 -5.33 -12.86 2.06
C LYS A 438 -4.21 -13.90 1.88
N TYR A 439 -3.13 -13.57 1.17
CA TYR A 439 -2.05 -14.50 0.85
C TYR A 439 -0.69 -14.03 1.39
N CYS A 440 -0.38 -12.74 1.34
CA CYS A 440 0.95 -12.21 1.62
C CYS A 440 0.95 -11.16 2.74
N SER A 441 0.15 -11.39 3.78
CA SER A 441 0.05 -10.55 4.96
C SER A 441 -0.12 -11.40 6.21
N GLN A 442 -0.27 -10.76 7.35
CA GLN A 442 -0.69 -11.40 8.60
C GLN A 442 -1.94 -12.28 8.43
N SER A 443 -2.92 -11.81 7.66
CA SER A 443 -4.14 -12.59 7.34
C SER A 443 -3.82 -13.86 6.58
N GLY A 444 -2.83 -13.84 5.67
CA GLY A 444 -2.37 -15.02 4.94
C GLY A 444 -1.81 -16.09 5.88
N VAL A 445 -0.99 -15.68 6.86
CA VAL A 445 -0.45 -16.60 7.89
C VAL A 445 -1.58 -17.27 8.66
N PHE A 446 -2.54 -16.49 9.12
CA PHE A 446 -3.67 -16.99 9.91
C PHE A 446 -4.59 -17.91 9.10
N ARG A 447 -4.89 -17.52 7.85
CA ARG A 447 -5.68 -18.33 6.94
C ARG A 447 -5.05 -19.70 6.69
N LEU A 448 -3.76 -19.75 6.42
CA LEU A 448 -3.06 -21.01 6.17
C LEU A 448 -2.95 -21.86 7.45
N ALA A 449 -2.80 -21.26 8.62
CA ALA A 449 -2.89 -21.98 9.89
C ALA A 449 -4.26 -22.65 10.05
N LEU A 450 -5.36 -21.95 9.79
CA LEU A 450 -6.72 -22.50 9.85
C LEU A 450 -7.02 -23.50 8.71
N LYS A 451 -6.33 -23.41 7.58
CA LYS A 451 -6.45 -24.39 6.50
C LYS A 451 -5.83 -25.74 6.86
N TYR A 452 -4.68 -25.72 7.56
CA TYR A 452 -3.88 -26.93 7.75
C TYR A 452 -3.93 -27.51 9.17
N PHE A 453 -3.86 -26.69 10.21
CA PHE A 453 -3.75 -27.19 11.58
C PHE A 453 -4.94 -28.04 12.03
N PRO A 454 -6.21 -27.70 11.74
CA PRO A 454 -7.32 -28.55 12.19
C PRO A 454 -7.23 -30.01 11.76
N SER A 455 -6.70 -30.29 10.55
CA SER A 455 -6.60 -31.63 9.98
C SER A 455 -5.23 -32.27 10.15
N GLU A 456 -4.14 -31.51 10.04
CA GLU A 456 -2.77 -32.06 9.98
C GLU A 456 -2.01 -31.91 11.32
N ARG A 457 -2.31 -30.89 12.10
CA ARG A 457 -1.69 -30.60 13.41
C ARG A 457 -2.76 -30.17 14.44
N PRO A 458 -3.69 -31.07 14.81
CA PRO A 458 -4.75 -30.75 15.77
C PRO A 458 -4.23 -30.37 17.15
N ASP A 459 -3.00 -30.75 17.49
CA ASP A 459 -2.28 -30.31 18.68
C ASP A 459 -1.99 -28.80 18.64
N LEU A 460 -1.44 -28.28 17.54
CA LEU A 460 -1.18 -26.85 17.37
C LEU A 460 -2.49 -26.06 17.24
N PHE A 461 -3.50 -26.61 16.56
CA PHE A 461 -4.80 -25.95 16.52
C PHE A 461 -5.40 -25.77 17.93
N ARG A 462 -5.30 -26.81 18.77
CA ARG A 462 -5.74 -26.71 20.17
C ARG A 462 -4.92 -25.66 20.95
N GLU A 463 -3.60 -25.61 20.72
CA GLU A 463 -2.74 -24.58 21.33
C GLU A 463 -3.21 -23.16 20.96
N LEU A 464 -3.64 -22.90 19.71
CA LEU A 464 -4.18 -21.61 19.30
C LEU A 464 -5.48 -21.26 20.04
N LEU A 465 -6.35 -22.26 20.24
CA LEU A 465 -7.61 -22.08 20.99
C LEU A 465 -7.34 -21.82 22.47
N ASP A 466 -6.46 -22.61 23.10
CA ASP A 466 -6.13 -22.53 24.52
C ASP A 466 -5.46 -21.17 24.87
N LYS A 467 -4.69 -20.63 23.95
CA LYS A 467 -4.08 -19.28 24.07
C LYS A 467 -5.05 -18.14 23.76
N GLY A 468 -6.25 -18.45 23.29
CA GLY A 468 -7.23 -17.43 22.90
C GLY A 468 -6.85 -16.63 21.67
N PHE A 469 -5.95 -17.14 20.82
CA PHE A 469 -5.59 -16.50 19.54
C PHE A 469 -6.69 -16.64 18.50
N VAL A 470 -7.46 -17.72 18.58
CA VAL A 470 -8.56 -18.05 17.69
C VAL A 470 -9.80 -18.37 18.50
N VAL A 471 -10.94 -17.79 18.13
CA VAL A 471 -12.23 -18.05 18.75
C VAL A 471 -13.30 -18.37 17.69
N GLU A 472 -14.20 -19.28 18.03
CA GLU A 472 -15.40 -19.54 17.23
C GLU A 472 -16.48 -18.52 17.58
N ARG A 473 -17.07 -17.88 16.60
CA ARG A 473 -18.23 -16.97 16.77
C ARG A 473 -19.30 -17.28 15.75
N ALA A 474 -20.55 -17.12 16.13
CA ALA A 474 -21.68 -17.17 15.20
C ALA A 474 -21.92 -15.75 14.66
N VAL A 475 -21.83 -15.58 13.34
CA VAL A 475 -22.12 -14.34 12.63
C VAL A 475 -23.12 -14.67 11.52
N GLY A 476 -24.23 -13.95 11.45
CA GLY A 476 -25.23 -14.17 10.41
C GLY A 476 -25.85 -15.59 10.37
N GLY A 477 -25.79 -16.35 11.48
CA GLY A 477 -26.25 -17.74 11.55
C GLY A 477 -25.22 -18.79 11.12
N SER A 478 -24.05 -18.40 10.66
CA SER A 478 -22.92 -19.28 10.35
C SER A 478 -21.85 -19.20 11.43
N LYS A 479 -21.16 -20.32 11.68
CA LYS A 479 -20.00 -20.35 12.59
C LYS A 479 -18.74 -20.01 11.84
N GLY A 480 -17.98 -19.03 12.33
CA GLY A 480 -16.72 -18.57 11.79
C GLY A 480 -15.59 -18.56 12.82
N TRP A 481 -14.37 -18.47 12.34
CA TRP A 481 -13.15 -18.38 13.14
C TRP A 481 -12.55 -16.98 13.05
N TYR A 482 -12.25 -16.38 14.21
CA TYR A 482 -11.83 -14.97 14.30
C TYR A 482 -10.68 -14.80 15.29
N VAL A 483 -9.85 -13.77 15.08
CA VAL A 483 -8.88 -13.31 16.08
C VAL A 483 -9.57 -12.28 16.98
N PRO A 484 -9.58 -12.46 18.33
CA PRO A 484 -10.11 -11.45 19.24
C PRO A 484 -9.31 -10.14 19.14
N THR A 485 -10.03 -9.02 19.07
CA THR A 485 -9.43 -7.68 19.10
C THR A 485 -9.75 -6.91 20.39
N GLU A 486 -10.66 -7.45 21.20
CA GLU A 486 -11.06 -6.90 22.48
C GLU A 486 -11.09 -8.02 23.55
N PRO A 487 -10.79 -7.74 24.81
CA PRO A 487 -10.31 -6.45 25.36
C PRO A 487 -8.84 -6.16 24.99
N VAL A 488 -8.11 -7.12 24.45
CA VAL A 488 -6.73 -6.99 23.97
C VAL A 488 -6.62 -7.59 22.57
N ASP A 489 -6.05 -6.84 21.65
CA ASP A 489 -5.84 -7.29 20.28
C ASP A 489 -4.85 -8.46 20.21
N GLN A 490 -5.35 -9.65 19.86
CA GLN A 490 -4.57 -10.89 19.78
C GLN A 490 -3.84 -11.08 18.44
N ARG A 491 -4.03 -10.20 17.47
CA ARG A 491 -3.41 -10.35 16.15
C ARG A 491 -1.89 -10.32 16.20
N LYS A 492 -1.31 -9.42 17.00
CA LYS A 492 0.15 -9.35 17.15
C LYS A 492 0.71 -10.57 17.89
N PRO A 493 0.22 -10.94 19.10
CA PRO A 493 0.66 -12.16 19.79
C PRO A 493 0.50 -13.42 18.95
N PHE A 494 -0.61 -13.57 18.21
CA PHE A 494 -0.83 -14.70 17.33
C PHE A 494 0.23 -14.78 16.22
N LEU A 495 0.51 -13.67 15.54
CA LEU A 495 1.55 -13.63 14.50
C LEU A 495 2.93 -13.99 15.08
N GLU A 496 3.31 -13.42 16.22
CA GLU A 496 4.59 -13.71 16.89
C GLU A 496 4.69 -15.19 17.27
N HIS A 497 3.58 -15.78 17.74
CA HIS A 497 3.50 -17.21 17.99
C HIS A 497 3.75 -18.02 16.70
N MET A 498 3.02 -17.72 15.62
CA MET A 498 3.20 -18.41 14.33
C MET A 498 4.64 -18.28 13.80
N MET A 499 5.27 -17.12 13.96
CA MET A 499 6.67 -16.89 13.57
C MET A 499 7.66 -17.70 14.40
N SER A 500 7.33 -18.06 15.64
CA SER A 500 8.18 -18.88 16.50
C SER A 500 8.12 -20.38 16.20
N LEU A 501 7.03 -20.85 15.56
CA LEU A 501 6.80 -22.28 15.34
C LEU A 501 7.86 -22.93 14.44
N PRO A 502 8.32 -22.36 13.32
CA PRO A 502 9.33 -22.98 12.48
C PRO A 502 10.68 -23.22 13.17
N ASP A 503 11.01 -22.47 14.21
CA ASP A 503 12.21 -22.66 15.03
C ASP A 503 12.01 -23.75 16.08
N ARG A 504 10.81 -23.82 16.66
CA ARG A 504 10.43 -24.82 17.68
C ARG A 504 10.12 -26.19 17.07
N GLU A 505 9.35 -26.15 15.98
CA GLU A 505 8.75 -27.33 15.34
C GLU A 505 9.26 -27.44 13.91
N LYS A 506 10.19 -28.34 13.66
CA LYS A 506 10.69 -28.64 12.29
C LYS A 506 9.67 -29.45 11.45
N ASP A 507 8.42 -29.17 11.69
CA ASP A 507 7.29 -29.85 11.07
C ASP A 507 6.99 -29.27 9.69
N GLU A 508 6.65 -30.13 8.74
CA GLU A 508 6.44 -29.74 7.35
C GLU A 508 5.17 -28.87 7.17
N THR A 509 4.13 -29.06 7.98
CA THR A 509 2.92 -28.25 7.93
C THR A 509 3.20 -26.79 8.28
N ASN A 510 4.00 -26.54 9.33
CA ASN A 510 4.44 -25.18 9.69
C ASN A 510 5.28 -24.55 8.58
N ARG A 511 6.22 -25.32 8.04
CA ARG A 511 7.14 -24.84 7.00
C ARG A 511 6.40 -24.53 5.71
N ARG A 512 5.39 -25.34 5.35
CA ARG A 512 4.53 -25.13 4.19
C ARG A 512 3.79 -23.79 4.24
N ILE A 513 3.30 -23.34 5.40
CA ILE A 513 2.63 -22.03 5.55
C ILE A 513 3.53 -20.91 5.02
N TRP A 514 4.79 -20.87 5.44
CA TRP A 514 5.72 -19.82 5.03
C TRP A 514 6.14 -19.93 3.56
N ARG A 515 6.26 -21.16 3.02
CA ARG A 515 6.52 -21.36 1.59
C ARG A 515 5.36 -20.86 0.74
N GLU A 516 4.11 -21.16 1.09
CA GLU A 516 2.95 -20.68 0.33
C GLU A 516 2.83 -19.15 0.33
N ILE A 517 3.20 -18.49 1.42
CA ILE A 517 3.32 -17.02 1.44
C ILE A 517 4.40 -16.55 0.46
N GLY A 518 5.54 -17.25 0.41
CA GLY A 518 6.61 -17.00 -0.55
C GLY A 518 6.18 -17.19 -2.00
N GLU A 519 5.42 -18.24 -2.29
CA GLU A 519 4.86 -18.50 -3.63
C GLU A 519 3.94 -17.34 -4.06
N ALA A 520 3.01 -16.90 -3.19
CA ALA A 520 2.12 -15.79 -3.48
C ALA A 520 2.89 -14.48 -3.70
N LEU A 521 3.98 -14.26 -2.94
CA LEU A 521 4.87 -13.13 -3.17
C LEU A 521 5.52 -13.21 -4.55
N ALA A 522 6.05 -14.36 -4.94
CA ALA A 522 6.67 -14.55 -6.26
C ALA A 522 5.67 -14.31 -7.41
N VAL A 523 4.44 -14.80 -7.28
CA VAL A 523 3.35 -14.51 -8.22
C VAL A 523 3.14 -13.00 -8.35
N THR A 524 3.12 -12.28 -7.23
CA THR A 524 3.01 -10.82 -7.21
C THR A 524 4.16 -10.13 -7.94
N LEU A 525 5.38 -10.66 -7.79
CA LEU A 525 6.56 -10.13 -8.49
C LEU A 525 6.45 -10.30 -10.00
N LEU A 526 5.98 -11.45 -10.46
CA LEU A 526 5.76 -11.72 -11.88
C LEU A 526 4.67 -10.80 -12.45
N GLU A 527 3.55 -10.64 -11.74
CA GLU A 527 2.46 -9.75 -12.16
C GLU A 527 2.90 -8.29 -12.19
N THR A 528 3.58 -7.80 -11.16
CA THR A 528 4.09 -6.42 -11.15
C THR A 528 5.14 -6.20 -12.24
N LYS A 529 5.97 -7.21 -12.55
CA LYS A 529 6.92 -7.13 -13.66
C LYS A 529 6.21 -7.01 -15.01
N ARG A 530 5.16 -7.78 -15.22
CA ARG A 530 4.37 -7.78 -16.45
C ARG A 530 3.57 -6.48 -16.63
N ILE A 531 2.98 -5.97 -15.55
CA ILE A 531 2.09 -4.79 -15.62
C ILE A 531 2.89 -3.49 -15.58
N LEU A 532 3.84 -3.35 -14.63
CA LEU A 532 4.54 -2.10 -14.32
C LEU A 532 5.89 -1.96 -15.02
N GLU A 533 6.55 -3.08 -15.37
CA GLU A 533 7.89 -3.09 -15.99
C GLU A 533 8.93 -2.29 -15.19
N PRO A 534 9.13 -2.60 -13.89
CA PRO A 534 9.88 -1.74 -12.97
C PRO A 534 11.38 -1.62 -13.27
N GLY A 535 11.92 -2.35 -14.23
CA GLY A 535 13.34 -2.29 -14.60
C GLY A 535 14.29 -3.03 -13.64
N THR A 536 13.84 -3.43 -12.44
CA THR A 536 14.59 -4.23 -11.48
C THR A 536 13.87 -5.54 -11.16
N ASP A 537 14.62 -6.64 -11.07
CA ASP A 537 14.11 -7.94 -10.62
C ASP A 537 14.33 -8.15 -9.11
N GLU A 538 15.09 -7.29 -8.46
CA GLU A 538 15.28 -7.30 -7.02
C GLU A 538 14.04 -6.74 -6.30
N ARG A 539 13.73 -7.33 -5.12
CA ARG A 539 12.65 -6.88 -4.25
C ARG A 539 13.15 -6.70 -2.83
N PHE A 540 13.02 -5.46 -2.36
CA PHE A 540 13.31 -5.13 -0.98
C PHE A 540 12.11 -5.47 -0.11
N LEU A 541 12.35 -6.17 0.98
CA LEU A 541 11.31 -6.59 1.91
C LEU A 541 11.50 -5.94 3.27
N PHE A 542 10.42 -5.37 3.77
CA PHE A 542 10.33 -4.75 5.09
C PHE A 542 9.25 -5.46 5.92
N GLY A 543 9.15 -5.08 7.18
CA GLY A 543 8.03 -5.46 8.04
C GLY A 543 8.29 -6.68 8.90
N ARG A 544 7.22 -7.08 9.60
CA ARG A 544 7.34 -8.05 10.68
C ARG A 544 7.57 -9.47 10.19
N LEU A 545 6.94 -9.87 9.07
CA LEU A 545 6.99 -11.23 8.56
C LEU A 545 8.41 -11.68 8.17
N VAL A 546 9.29 -10.74 7.84
CA VAL A 546 10.66 -11.04 7.42
C VAL A 546 11.70 -10.86 8.54
N LYS A 547 11.28 -10.53 9.77
CA LYS A 547 12.21 -10.35 10.91
C LYS A 547 12.77 -11.67 11.44
N ASN A 548 11.98 -12.75 11.41
CA ASN A 548 12.45 -14.07 11.79
C ASN A 548 13.21 -14.71 10.62
N ARG A 549 14.45 -15.11 10.85
CA ARG A 549 15.34 -15.64 9.81
C ARG A 549 14.81 -16.93 9.19
N THR A 550 14.32 -17.86 10.01
CA THR A 550 13.79 -19.14 9.52
C THR A 550 12.53 -18.93 8.67
N CYS A 551 11.62 -18.05 9.10
CA CYS A 551 10.44 -17.70 8.30
C CYS A 551 10.84 -17.09 6.96
N PHE A 552 11.81 -16.17 6.96
CA PHE A 552 12.30 -15.56 5.73
C PHE A 552 12.94 -16.59 4.78
N ASP A 553 13.79 -17.48 5.28
CA ASP A 553 14.43 -18.51 4.46
C ASP A 553 13.39 -19.45 3.82
N LEU A 554 12.33 -19.81 4.55
CA LEU A 554 11.19 -20.59 4.02
C LEU A 554 10.38 -19.81 2.97
N LEU A 555 10.19 -18.51 3.19
CA LEU A 555 9.52 -17.65 2.24
C LEU A 555 10.31 -17.55 0.93
N VAL A 556 11.64 -17.44 0.99
CA VAL A 556 12.54 -17.48 -0.18
C VAL A 556 12.48 -18.84 -0.87
N GLU A 557 12.45 -19.93 -0.11
CA GLU A 557 12.30 -21.29 -0.65
C GLU A 557 10.99 -21.42 -1.46
N GLY A 558 9.86 -20.99 -0.88
CA GLY A 558 8.57 -20.97 -1.57
C GLY A 558 8.56 -20.09 -2.82
N ALA A 559 9.13 -18.89 -2.72
CA ALA A 559 9.23 -17.99 -3.87
C ALA A 559 10.01 -18.63 -5.03
N ARG A 560 11.06 -19.38 -4.73
CA ARG A 560 11.86 -20.10 -5.73
C ARG A 560 11.15 -21.29 -6.38
N ASN A 561 10.10 -21.84 -5.76
CA ASN A 561 9.24 -22.83 -6.43
C ASN A 561 8.52 -22.23 -7.64
N ILE A 562 8.20 -20.94 -7.60
CA ILE A 562 7.54 -20.22 -8.69
C ILE A 562 8.57 -19.66 -9.67
N LYS A 563 9.65 -19.03 -9.17
CA LYS A 563 10.71 -18.42 -9.98
C LYS A 563 12.07 -18.64 -9.32
N SER A 564 12.89 -19.51 -9.92
CA SER A 564 14.15 -20.01 -9.32
C SER A 564 15.21 -18.92 -9.09
N ASP A 565 15.23 -17.88 -9.90
CA ASP A 565 16.20 -16.77 -9.88
C ASP A 565 15.69 -15.52 -9.13
N ILE A 566 14.64 -15.67 -8.32
CA ILE A 566 14.08 -14.55 -7.54
C ILE A 566 15.11 -14.02 -6.53
N CYS A 567 15.27 -12.71 -6.49
CA CYS A 567 16.15 -12.01 -5.56
C CYS A 567 15.31 -11.20 -4.55
N LEU A 568 15.25 -11.69 -3.31
CA LEU A 568 14.57 -11.04 -2.20
C LEU A 568 15.62 -10.53 -1.20
N ILE A 569 15.55 -9.25 -0.85
CA ILE A 569 16.51 -8.57 0.03
C ILE A 569 15.76 -8.03 1.24
N VAL A 570 16.12 -8.51 2.44
CA VAL A 570 15.57 -7.89 3.67
C VAL A 570 16.26 -6.57 3.91
N ALA A 571 15.49 -5.50 3.91
CA ALA A 571 15.97 -4.19 4.29
C ALA A 571 15.80 -3.97 5.80
N GLY A 572 16.82 -3.50 6.49
CA GLY A 572 16.68 -3.24 7.92
C GLY A 572 17.98 -2.98 8.68
N ALA A 573 18.90 -3.90 8.75
CA ALA A 573 20.14 -3.67 9.49
C ALA A 573 21.12 -2.81 8.66
N GLY A 574 21.53 -1.64 9.21
CA GLY A 574 22.52 -0.76 8.55
C GLY A 574 21.91 0.34 7.69
N MET A 575 20.64 0.70 7.86
CA MET A 575 20.00 1.80 7.14
C MET A 575 20.14 3.17 7.82
N ALA A 576 21.25 3.43 8.49
CA ALA A 576 21.60 4.72 9.06
C ALA A 576 22.87 5.26 8.39
N ASN A 577 22.75 5.66 7.12
CA ASN A 577 23.89 6.11 6.31
C ASN A 577 23.88 7.62 6.09
N THR A 578 22.70 8.23 6.01
CA THR A 578 22.55 9.67 5.84
C THR A 578 22.79 10.45 7.14
N PRO A 579 23.10 11.76 7.08
CA PRO A 579 23.36 12.56 8.27
C PRO A 579 22.21 12.58 9.28
N LEU A 580 20.97 12.75 8.84
CA LEU A 580 19.80 12.79 9.75
C LEU A 580 19.52 11.41 10.34
N MET A 581 19.66 10.34 9.54
CA MET A 581 19.43 8.98 10.01
C MET A 581 20.48 8.55 11.04
N LYS A 582 21.75 8.98 10.88
CA LYS A 582 22.81 8.78 11.89
C LYS A 582 22.51 9.50 13.19
N GLN A 583 21.90 10.69 13.14
CA GLN A 583 21.48 11.39 14.36
C GLN A 583 20.39 10.59 15.09
N LEU A 584 19.43 10.01 14.35
CA LEU A 584 18.39 9.15 14.92
C LEU A 584 18.96 7.85 15.51
N ASP A 585 19.88 7.19 14.81
CA ASP A 585 20.48 5.94 15.26
C ASP A 585 21.30 6.11 16.58
N ASN A 586 21.83 7.32 16.80
CA ASN A 586 22.52 7.69 18.04
C ASN A 586 21.59 8.30 19.11
N HIS A 587 20.27 8.38 18.87
CA HIS A 587 19.35 8.95 19.85
C HIS A 587 19.08 7.96 20.99
N PRO A 588 19.09 8.40 22.27
CA PRO A 588 18.93 7.49 23.41
C PRO A 588 17.55 6.87 23.52
N ASP A 589 16.50 7.58 23.10
CA ASP A 589 15.10 7.21 23.35
C ASP A 589 14.35 6.75 22.08
N PHE A 590 14.85 7.09 20.89
CA PHE A 590 14.17 6.77 19.63
C PHE A 590 15.05 5.91 18.71
N THR A 591 14.40 5.11 17.87
CA THR A 591 15.07 4.18 16.96
C THR A 591 14.80 4.50 15.50
N VAL A 592 15.71 4.07 14.63
CA VAL A 592 15.54 4.16 13.18
C VAL A 592 14.21 3.51 12.74
N ALA A 593 13.84 2.39 13.34
CA ALA A 593 12.58 1.71 13.01
C ALA A 593 11.32 2.54 13.32
N GLN A 594 11.41 3.50 14.26
CA GLN A 594 10.28 4.36 14.62
C GLN A 594 10.14 5.56 13.68
N PHE A 595 11.23 6.25 13.37
CA PHE A 595 11.17 7.57 12.71
C PHE A 595 11.80 7.62 11.32
N ALA A 596 12.25 6.49 10.75
CA ALA A 596 12.89 6.48 9.43
C ALA A 596 12.03 7.09 8.34
N GLN A 597 10.72 6.82 8.34
CA GLN A 597 9.82 7.37 7.32
C GLN A 597 9.58 8.88 7.50
N ALA A 598 9.53 9.38 8.74
CA ALA A 598 9.44 10.82 9.00
C ALA A 598 10.70 11.56 8.54
N ILE A 599 11.91 10.97 8.73
CA ILE A 599 13.16 11.50 8.17
C ILE A 599 13.15 11.38 6.63
N GLY A 600 12.70 10.26 6.08
CA GLY A 600 12.49 10.09 4.64
C GLY A 600 11.60 11.17 4.04
N ALA A 601 10.53 11.54 4.77
CA ALA A 601 9.63 12.62 4.36
C ALA A 601 10.33 13.99 4.29
N VAL A 602 11.29 14.27 5.20
CA VAL A 602 12.14 15.48 5.10
C VAL A 602 12.95 15.46 3.81
N TYR A 603 13.64 14.35 3.51
CA TYR A 603 14.40 14.22 2.27
C TYR A 603 13.51 14.29 1.03
N PHE A 604 12.30 13.74 1.12
CA PHE A 604 11.33 13.82 0.03
C PHE A 604 10.86 15.26 -0.21
N ALA A 605 10.61 16.04 0.83
CA ALA A 605 10.29 17.47 0.71
C ALA A 605 11.45 18.28 0.12
N ASN A 606 12.71 17.90 0.39
CA ASN A 606 13.91 18.55 -0.17
C ASN A 606 14.26 18.05 -1.58
N SER A 607 13.62 16.97 -2.07
CA SER A 607 13.90 16.47 -3.44
C SER A 607 13.33 17.41 -4.50
N GLN A 608 14.06 17.51 -5.65
CA GLN A 608 13.69 18.41 -6.77
C GLN A 608 12.61 17.80 -7.69
#